data_c086a78bc1b5754c555f40cf3b71f503
#
_entry.id   c086a78bc1b5754c555f40cf3b71f503
#
_cell.length_a   1.000
_cell.length_b   1.000
_cell.length_c   1.000
_cell.angle_alpha   90.00
_cell.angle_beta   90.00
_cell.angle_gamma   90.00
#
_symmetry.space_group_name_H-M   'P 1'
#
loop_
_entity.id
_entity.type
_entity.pdbx_description
1 polymer ?
#
loop_
_entity_poly.entity_id
_entity_poly.type
_entity_poly.pdbx_seq_one_letter_code
_entity_poly.pdbx_strand_id
1 'polypeptide(L)'
;ASAGLHVAYQDSTPMIMFIGQVAREMVEREAFQELDYRRMFGQVAKWVAEIDDPSRLQEYISRAYRVALSGRPGPVVLALRADRRYEDSAVPKAPRKVTAPRYQPSVDAMGELREPVAKSPSQCPISLRESADFGLV
;
A
#
# COMPACT_ATOMS: atom_id res chain seq x y z
N ALA A 1 -14.80 5.16 4.29
CA ALA A 1 -13.37 4.83 4.10
C ALA A 1 -13.17 3.73 3.06
N SER A 2 -13.99 2.64 3.04
CA SER A 2 -13.82 1.51 2.10
C SER A 2 -13.93 1.89 0.62
N ALA A 3 -14.84 2.78 0.25
CA ALA A 3 -14.96 3.28 -1.11
C ALA A 3 -13.69 3.99 -1.58
N GLY A 4 -13.12 4.86 -0.73
CA GLY A 4 -11.85 5.54 -1.05
C GLY A 4 -10.66 4.60 -1.18
N LEU A 5 -10.65 3.49 -0.41
CA LEU A 5 -9.63 2.45 -0.54
C LEU A 5 -9.70 1.76 -1.91
N HIS A 6 -10.90 1.44 -2.38
CA HIS A 6 -11.12 0.83 -3.68
C HIS A 6 -10.71 1.76 -4.83
N VAL A 7 -11.04 3.05 -4.74
CA VAL A 7 -10.59 4.06 -5.70
C VAL A 7 -9.06 4.13 -5.73
N ALA A 8 -8.40 4.23 -4.57
CA ALA A 8 -6.95 4.24 -4.49
C ALA A 8 -6.29 2.99 -5.10
N TYR A 9 -6.94 1.83 -4.96
CA TYR A 9 -6.46 0.59 -5.57
C TYR A 9 -6.55 0.64 -7.10
N GLN A 10 -7.67 1.13 -7.65
CA GLN A 10 -7.86 1.25 -9.10
C GLN A 10 -6.96 2.30 -9.72
N ASP A 11 -6.79 3.45 -9.06
CA ASP A 11 -6.00 4.57 -9.54
C ASP A 11 -4.49 4.42 -9.27
N SER A 12 -4.07 3.30 -8.67
CA SER A 12 -2.66 3.08 -8.30
C SER A 12 -2.12 4.15 -7.34
N THR A 13 -3.00 4.70 -6.50
CA THR A 13 -2.64 5.73 -5.51
C THR A 13 -2.05 5.07 -4.26
N PRO A 14 -0.81 5.37 -3.87
CA PRO A 14 -0.23 4.85 -2.64
C PRO A 14 -0.92 5.49 -1.44
N MET A 15 -1.48 4.67 -0.56
CA MET A 15 -2.19 5.11 0.64
C MET A 15 -1.95 4.13 1.78
N ILE A 16 -1.87 4.64 3.00
CA ILE A 16 -1.88 3.81 4.22
C ILE A 16 -3.14 4.17 5.01
N MET A 17 -4.01 3.20 5.22
CA MET A 17 -5.21 3.35 6.02
C MET A 17 -5.01 2.69 7.38
N PHE A 18 -5.21 3.45 8.45
CA PHE A 18 -5.23 2.93 9.80
C PHE A 18 -6.67 2.70 10.26
N ILE A 19 -6.92 1.54 10.86
CA ILE A 19 -8.24 1.15 11.37
C ILE A 19 -8.10 0.69 12.81
N GLY A 20 -9.05 1.06 13.67
CA GLY A 20 -9.14 0.50 15.02
C GLY A 20 -9.69 -0.92 14.97
N GLN A 21 -9.09 -1.82 15.73
CA GLN A 21 -9.59 -3.18 15.98
C GLN A 21 -9.90 -3.33 17.47
N VAL A 22 -10.80 -4.25 17.81
CA VAL A 22 -11.14 -4.55 19.21
C VAL A 22 -9.92 -5.04 20.00
N ALA A 23 -9.97 -4.86 21.32
CA ALA A 23 -8.93 -5.36 22.22
C ALA A 23 -8.81 -6.89 22.15
N ARG A 24 -7.62 -7.44 22.47
CA ARG A 24 -7.33 -8.88 22.39
C ARG A 24 -8.33 -9.75 23.15
N GLU A 25 -8.74 -9.31 24.30
CA GLU A 25 -9.70 -9.99 25.16
C GLU A 25 -11.13 -10.06 24.58
N MET A 26 -11.42 -9.25 23.56
CA MET A 26 -12.73 -9.18 22.93
C MET A 26 -12.79 -9.94 21.60
N VAL A 27 -11.67 -10.52 21.16
CA VAL A 27 -11.59 -11.29 19.91
C VAL A 27 -12.42 -12.55 19.99
N GLU A 28 -13.16 -12.87 18.92
CA GLU A 28 -14.05 -14.03 18.81
C GLU A 28 -15.22 -14.02 19.82
N ARG A 29 -15.61 -12.83 20.26
CA ARG A 29 -16.77 -12.63 21.15
C ARG A 29 -17.91 -11.87 20.50
N GLU A 30 -17.87 -11.70 19.16
CA GLU A 30 -18.85 -10.89 18.41
C GLU A 30 -18.97 -9.47 18.97
N ALA A 31 -17.83 -8.90 19.36
CA ALA A 31 -17.77 -7.57 19.93
C ALA A 31 -18.15 -6.51 18.89
N PHE A 32 -18.72 -5.39 19.34
CA PHE A 32 -19.04 -4.28 18.47
C PHE A 32 -17.80 -3.81 17.69
N GLN A 33 -17.91 -3.72 16.38
CA GLN A 33 -16.83 -3.39 15.41
C GLN A 33 -15.75 -4.46 15.23
N GLU A 34 -15.93 -5.66 15.74
CA GLU A 34 -15.05 -6.76 15.42
C GLU A 34 -15.23 -7.20 13.97
N LEU A 35 -14.18 -7.11 13.18
CA LEU A 35 -14.17 -7.51 11.76
C LEU A 35 -12.85 -8.15 11.38
N ASP A 36 -12.90 -9.18 10.54
CA ASP A 36 -11.72 -9.71 9.86
C ASP A 36 -11.34 -8.78 8.70
N TYR A 37 -10.47 -7.81 9.00
CA TYR A 37 -10.04 -6.83 8.01
C TYR A 37 -9.22 -7.44 6.87
N ARG A 38 -8.56 -8.58 7.08
CA ARG A 38 -7.84 -9.29 6.03
C ARG A 38 -8.79 -9.83 4.99
N ARG A 39 -9.91 -10.41 5.41
CA ARG A 39 -10.98 -10.86 4.49
C ARG A 39 -11.69 -9.69 3.84
N MET A 40 -11.98 -8.63 4.61
CA MET A 40 -12.71 -7.48 4.10
C MET A 40 -11.94 -6.70 3.03
N PHE A 41 -10.66 -6.46 3.25
CA PHE A 41 -9.85 -5.58 2.37
C PHE A 41 -8.81 -6.32 1.52
N GLY A 42 -8.68 -7.63 1.66
CA GLY A 42 -7.64 -8.41 0.98
C GLY A 42 -7.66 -8.33 -0.54
N GLN A 43 -8.82 -8.02 -1.15
CA GLN A 43 -8.95 -7.88 -2.59
C GLN A 43 -8.72 -6.43 -3.10
N VAL A 44 -8.83 -5.44 -2.22
CA VAL A 44 -8.76 -4.01 -2.57
C VAL A 44 -7.59 -3.30 -1.90
N ALA A 45 -6.69 -4.04 -1.30
CA ALA A 45 -5.45 -3.52 -0.73
C ALA A 45 -4.27 -4.42 -1.10
N LYS A 46 -3.10 -3.83 -1.28
CA LYS A 46 -1.87 -4.58 -1.56
C LYS A 46 -1.41 -5.42 -0.37
N TRP A 47 -1.69 -4.93 0.81
CA TRP A 47 -1.35 -5.60 2.06
C TRP A 47 -2.29 -5.15 3.17
N VAL A 48 -2.77 -6.12 3.93
CA VAL A 48 -3.58 -5.90 5.13
C VAL A 48 -2.90 -6.60 6.30
N ALA A 49 -2.64 -5.88 7.37
CA ALA A 49 -2.04 -6.44 8.57
C ALA A 49 -2.70 -5.92 9.85
N GLU A 50 -2.74 -6.77 10.86
CA GLU A 50 -3.10 -6.40 12.22
C GLU A 50 -1.83 -6.28 13.06
N ILE A 51 -1.73 -5.21 13.83
CA ILE A 51 -0.60 -4.93 14.70
C ILE A 51 -1.00 -5.29 16.12
N ASP A 52 -0.52 -6.44 16.58
CA ASP A 52 -0.80 -6.99 17.90
C ASP A 52 0.23 -6.55 18.95
N ASP A 53 1.44 -6.19 18.51
CA ASP A 53 2.55 -5.81 19.37
C ASP A 53 2.99 -4.37 19.04
N PRO A 54 2.84 -3.42 20.00
CA PRO A 54 3.23 -2.04 19.79
C PRO A 54 4.73 -1.86 19.53
N SER A 55 5.57 -2.73 20.06
CA SER A 55 7.03 -2.66 19.87
C SER A 55 7.40 -2.83 18.38
N ARG A 56 6.54 -3.50 17.62
CA ARG A 56 6.71 -3.74 16.18
C ARG A 56 6.04 -2.68 15.28
N LEU A 57 5.39 -1.68 15.84
CA LEU A 57 4.66 -0.65 15.09
C LEU A 57 5.52 -0.01 14.00
N GLN A 58 6.77 0.34 14.32
CA GLN A 58 7.68 0.95 13.37
C GLN A 58 8.06 0.03 12.20
N GLU A 59 8.22 -1.27 12.48
CA GLU A 59 8.46 -2.27 11.45
C GLU A 59 7.30 -2.33 10.46
N TYR A 60 6.06 -2.40 10.98
CA TYR A 60 4.86 -2.43 10.15
C TYR A 60 4.68 -1.15 9.33
N ILE A 61 4.90 0.01 9.93
CA ILE A 61 4.83 1.30 9.22
C ILE A 61 5.88 1.35 8.11
N SER A 62 7.13 1.01 8.39
CA SER A 62 8.20 1.01 7.40
C SER A 62 7.92 0.05 6.25
N ARG A 63 7.35 -1.11 6.56
CA ARG A 63 6.92 -2.09 5.56
C ARG A 63 5.75 -1.56 4.74
N ALA A 64 4.76 -0.93 5.38
CA ALA A 64 3.59 -0.35 4.71
C ALA A 64 3.98 0.68 3.66
N TYR A 65 4.89 1.60 3.99
CA TYR A 65 5.42 2.56 3.02
C TYR A 65 6.11 1.88 1.84
N ARG A 66 6.96 0.90 2.09
CA ARG A 66 7.65 0.16 1.02
C ARG A 66 6.66 -0.57 0.13
N VAL A 67 5.67 -1.25 0.71
CA VAL A 67 4.67 -2.00 -0.06
C VAL A 67 3.77 -1.06 -0.85
N ALA A 68 3.31 0.05 -0.25
CA ALA A 68 2.47 1.02 -0.93
C ALA A 68 3.15 1.63 -2.17
N LEU A 69 4.47 1.85 -2.10
CA LEU A 69 5.25 2.52 -3.15
C LEU A 69 5.93 1.55 -4.14
N SER A 70 6.02 0.24 -3.83
CA SER A 70 6.73 -0.73 -4.66
C SER A 70 5.86 -1.24 -5.83
N GLY A 71 6.48 -1.54 -6.95
CA GLY A 71 5.78 -2.05 -8.15
C GLY A 71 4.64 -1.11 -8.57
N ARG A 72 3.46 -1.65 -8.87
CA ARG A 72 2.27 -0.82 -9.03
C ARG A 72 1.90 -0.21 -7.67
N PRO A 73 1.93 1.12 -7.49
CA PRO A 73 1.53 1.74 -6.23
C PRO A 73 0.09 1.40 -5.85
N GLY A 74 -0.21 1.45 -4.56
CA GLY A 74 -1.57 1.14 -4.12
C GLY A 74 -1.72 1.13 -2.59
N PRO A 75 -2.94 0.94 -2.10
CA PRO A 75 -3.28 1.08 -0.69
C PRO A 75 -2.80 -0.10 0.16
N VAL A 76 -2.50 0.23 1.41
CA VAL A 76 -2.18 -0.70 2.49
C VAL A 76 -3.09 -0.40 3.67
N VAL A 77 -3.54 -1.43 4.38
CA VAL A 77 -4.39 -1.31 5.56
C VAL A 77 -3.66 -1.86 6.78
N LEU A 78 -3.60 -1.07 7.83
CA LEU A 78 -3.05 -1.46 9.13
C LEU A 78 -4.13 -1.34 10.20
N ALA A 79 -4.51 -2.46 10.79
CA ALA A 79 -5.43 -2.52 11.90
C ALA A 79 -4.65 -2.43 13.22
N LEU A 80 -5.03 -1.48 14.07
CA LEU A 80 -4.43 -1.24 15.37
C LEU A 80 -5.41 -1.71 16.45
N ARG A 81 -4.98 -2.59 17.34
CA ARG A 81 -5.81 -3.02 18.46
C ARG A 81 -5.89 -1.92 19.52
N ALA A 82 -7.10 -1.65 19.99
CA ALA A 82 -7.38 -0.72 21.07
C ALA A 82 -7.11 -1.40 22.45
N ASP A 83 -5.85 -1.69 22.74
CA ASP A 83 -5.46 -2.22 24.05
C ASP A 83 -4.85 -1.09 24.89
N ARG A 84 -5.43 -0.82 26.07
CA ARG A 84 -4.97 0.26 26.98
C ARG A 84 -3.52 0.08 27.46
N ARG A 85 -2.90 -1.07 27.20
CA ARG A 85 -1.49 -1.33 27.54
C ARG A 85 -0.50 -0.60 26.63
N TYR A 86 -0.97 0.12 25.63
CA TYR A 86 -0.13 0.88 24.72
C TYR A 86 0.31 2.25 25.26
N GLU A 87 -0.23 2.68 26.39
CA GLU A 87 0.07 4.00 26.96
C GLU A 87 1.54 4.17 27.40
N ASP A 88 2.26 3.07 27.65
CA ASP A 88 3.64 3.08 28.18
C ASP A 88 4.71 2.56 27.22
N SER A 89 4.42 2.37 25.93
CA SER A 89 5.45 1.92 25.01
C SER A 89 6.40 3.05 24.61
N ALA A 90 7.67 2.90 24.97
CA ALA A 90 8.73 3.80 24.52
C ALA A 90 8.80 3.78 22.97
N VAL A 91 8.61 4.94 22.35
CA VAL A 91 8.76 5.09 20.89
C VAL A 91 10.25 4.99 20.55
N PRO A 92 10.72 3.91 19.91
CA PRO A 92 12.09 3.83 19.47
C PRO A 92 12.38 4.90 18.39
N LYS A 93 13.66 5.13 18.11
CA LYS A 93 14.11 6.14 17.13
C LYS A 93 13.30 6.09 15.83
N ALA A 94 12.99 7.27 15.31
CA ALA A 94 12.27 7.44 14.04
C ALA A 94 12.84 6.55 12.92
N PRO A 95 12.00 5.85 12.13
CA PRO A 95 12.45 4.99 11.05
C PRO A 95 13.15 5.81 9.96
N ARG A 96 14.07 5.17 9.23
CA ARG A 96 14.71 5.78 8.06
C ARG A 96 13.64 6.20 7.03
N LYS A 97 13.84 7.36 6.42
CA LYS A 97 13.03 7.81 5.27
C LYS A 97 12.97 6.70 4.22
N VAL A 98 11.78 6.27 3.88
CA VAL A 98 11.57 5.29 2.81
C VAL A 98 11.61 6.05 1.48
N THR A 99 12.53 5.65 0.60
CA THR A 99 12.58 6.16 -0.77
C THR A 99 11.88 5.16 -1.67
N ALA A 100 10.97 5.63 -2.52
CA ALA A 100 10.31 4.79 -3.50
C ALA A 100 11.34 4.22 -4.48
N PRO A 101 11.40 2.88 -4.67
CA PRO A 101 12.27 2.30 -5.69
C PRO A 101 11.77 2.72 -7.08
N ARG A 102 12.66 3.28 -7.87
CA ARG A 102 12.39 3.55 -9.29
C ARG A 102 12.77 2.30 -10.08
N TYR A 103 11.77 1.62 -10.58
CA TYR A 103 11.97 0.50 -11.51
C TYR A 103 12.08 1.08 -12.92
N GLN A 104 13.24 0.94 -13.54
CA GLN A 104 13.41 1.21 -14.95
C GLN A 104 13.54 -0.14 -15.67
N PRO A 105 12.78 -0.38 -16.74
CA PRO A 105 12.98 -1.57 -17.56
C PRO A 105 14.39 -1.53 -18.16
N SER A 106 15.00 -2.71 -18.36
CA SER A 106 16.29 -2.79 -19.04
C SER A 106 16.17 -2.32 -20.47
N VAL A 107 17.28 -1.87 -21.05
CA VAL A 107 17.33 -1.45 -22.47
C VAL A 107 16.87 -2.57 -23.39
N ASP A 108 17.24 -3.82 -23.06
CA ASP A 108 16.84 -5.00 -23.83
C ASP A 108 15.35 -5.26 -23.76
N ALA A 109 14.74 -5.19 -22.56
CA ALA A 109 13.29 -5.34 -22.40
C ALA A 109 12.50 -4.24 -23.13
N MET A 110 13.03 -3.02 -23.17
CA MET A 110 12.44 -1.93 -23.98
C MET A 110 12.58 -2.19 -25.48
N GLY A 111 13.70 -2.80 -25.91
CA GLY A 111 13.92 -3.22 -27.30
C GLY A 111 12.90 -4.28 -27.75
N GLU A 112 12.69 -5.29 -26.91
CA GLU A 112 11.71 -6.37 -27.18
C GLU A 112 10.27 -5.86 -27.27
N LEU A 113 9.90 -4.84 -26.49
CA LEU A 113 8.56 -4.25 -26.51
C LEU A 113 8.34 -3.32 -27.71
N ARG A 114 9.39 -2.71 -28.23
CA ARG A 114 9.30 -1.71 -29.30
C ARG A 114 8.70 -2.27 -30.58
N GLU A 115 9.07 -3.46 -30.96
CA GLU A 115 8.63 -4.09 -32.22
C GLU A 115 7.15 -4.50 -32.21
N PRO A 116 6.63 -5.20 -31.16
CA PRO A 116 5.20 -5.50 -31.04
C PRO A 116 4.32 -4.25 -30.95
N VAL A 117 4.78 -3.21 -30.23
CA VAL A 117 4.05 -1.93 -30.11
C VAL A 117 3.99 -1.21 -31.45
N ALA A 118 5.09 -1.17 -32.22
CA ALA A 118 5.13 -0.55 -33.56
C ALA A 118 4.25 -1.28 -34.58
N LYS A 119 4.08 -2.60 -34.41
CA LYS A 119 3.23 -3.44 -35.29
C LYS A 119 1.78 -3.50 -34.86
N SER A 120 1.44 -2.96 -33.68
CA SER A 120 0.08 -2.94 -33.17
C SER A 120 -0.80 -2.04 -34.04
N PRO A 121 -1.96 -2.52 -34.52
CA PRO A 121 -2.88 -1.66 -35.26
C PRO A 121 -3.27 -0.46 -34.37
N SER A 122 -3.34 0.72 -34.97
CA SER A 122 -3.44 2.05 -34.35
C SER A 122 -4.69 2.31 -33.49
N GLN A 123 -5.35 1.28 -33.04
CA GLN A 123 -6.52 1.36 -32.16
C GLN A 123 -6.20 1.21 -30.66
N CYS A 124 -4.93 1.03 -30.27
CA CYS A 124 -4.56 1.15 -28.87
C CYS A 124 -4.39 2.63 -28.51
N PRO A 125 -5.27 3.21 -27.66
CA PRO A 125 -5.23 4.64 -27.33
C PRO A 125 -4.08 5.01 -26.37
N ILE A 126 -3.07 4.17 -26.27
CA ILE A 126 -1.83 4.52 -25.58
C ILE A 126 -1.04 5.41 -26.54
N SER A 127 -1.43 6.69 -26.60
CA SER A 127 -0.51 7.70 -27.09
C SER A 127 0.67 7.70 -26.12
N LEU A 128 1.79 7.15 -26.54
CA LEU A 128 3.08 7.46 -25.94
C LEU A 128 3.31 8.96 -26.17
N ARG A 129 2.68 9.80 -25.34
CA ARG A 129 3.14 11.17 -25.22
C ARG A 129 4.57 11.06 -24.73
N GLU A 130 5.49 11.49 -25.58
CA GLU A 130 6.84 11.80 -25.15
C GLU A 130 6.75 12.56 -23.84
N SER A 131 7.17 11.93 -22.76
CA SER A 131 7.27 12.56 -21.44
C SER A 131 8.52 13.43 -21.44
N ALA A 132 8.51 14.47 -22.28
CA ALA A 132 9.56 15.48 -22.31
C ALA A 132 9.35 16.60 -21.29
N ASP A 133 8.30 16.55 -20.45
CA ASP A 133 8.00 17.62 -19.51
C ASP A 133 7.48 17.11 -18.16
N PHE A 134 8.25 16.26 -17.47
CA PHE A 134 8.19 16.24 -16.02
C PHE A 134 9.33 17.11 -15.47
N GLY A 135 9.13 18.42 -15.64
CA GLY A 135 9.88 19.44 -14.93
C GLY A 135 9.72 19.25 -13.42
N LEU A 136 10.85 19.18 -12.79
CA LEU A 136 11.03 19.27 -11.35
C LEU A 136 10.35 20.55 -10.81
N VAL A 137 9.41 20.39 -9.88
CA VAL A 137 9.15 21.34 -8.80
C VAL A 137 9.20 20.60 -7.48
#